data_b3920e8db9d67a140c6fa36a9c9f0162
#
_entry.id   b3920e8db9d67a140c6fa36a9c9f0162
#
_cell.length_a   1.000
_cell.length_b   1.000
_cell.length_c   1.000
_cell.angle_alpha   90.00
_cell.angle_beta   90.00
_cell.angle_gamma   90.00
#
_symmetry.space_group_name_H-M   'P 1'
#
loop_
_entity.id
_entity.type
_entity.pdbx_description
1 polymer ?
#
loop_
_entity_poly.entity_id
_entity_poly.type
_entity_poly.pdbx_seq_one_letter_code
_entity_poly.pdbx_strand_id
1 'polypeptide(L)'
;LGDVYKRQIQAQVLSMMSDLRDKLGTAMIMITHDLGIVAQVCDKVAVMYAGQIIESGTLEDIFTSEEHHPYTKGLFGAIPNLKVDARRLSPIEGLMPDPSNLPSGCHFHDRCPHCMDICREQEPAIYSNGTHCIACHLYDGWDGKKEETT
;
A
#
# COMPACT_ATOMS: atom_id res chain seq x y z
N LEU A 1 4.55 -17.87 24.63
CA LEU A 1 3.27 -17.64 25.35
C LEU A 1 2.80 -16.18 25.20
N GLY A 2 3.68 -15.17 25.24
CA GLY A 2 3.30 -13.75 25.13
C GLY A 2 2.73 -13.33 23.78
N ASP A 3 3.20 -13.88 22.67
CA ASP A 3 2.77 -13.49 21.32
C ASP A 3 1.37 -14.03 20.96
N VAL A 4 1.02 -15.21 21.45
CA VAL A 4 -0.33 -15.78 21.25
C VAL A 4 -1.35 -14.93 21.99
N TYR A 5 -1.04 -14.49 23.21
CA TYR A 5 -1.92 -13.65 24.00
C TYR A 5 -2.12 -12.26 23.38
N LYS A 6 -1.05 -11.65 22.85
CA LYS A 6 -1.14 -10.37 22.16
C LYS A 6 -2.05 -10.46 20.94
N ARG A 7 -1.91 -11.49 20.10
CA ARG A 7 -2.75 -11.69 18.92
C ARG A 7 -4.22 -11.92 19.28
N GLN A 8 -4.50 -12.65 20.36
CA GLN A 8 -5.88 -12.85 20.82
C GLN A 8 -6.53 -11.55 21.30
N ILE A 9 -5.82 -10.75 22.11
CA ILE A 9 -6.31 -9.46 22.56
C ILE A 9 -6.52 -8.52 21.36
N GLN A 10 -5.58 -8.49 20.42
CA GLN A 10 -5.69 -7.68 19.22
C GLN A 10 -6.94 -8.05 18.40
N ALA A 11 -7.20 -9.33 18.18
CA ALA A 11 -8.38 -9.80 17.47
C ALA A 11 -9.68 -9.41 18.20
N GLN A 12 -9.74 -9.50 19.52
CA GLN A 12 -10.89 -9.10 20.31
C GLN A 12 -11.15 -7.59 20.23
N VAL A 13 -10.09 -6.77 20.30
CA VAL A 13 -10.21 -5.32 20.17
C VAL A 13 -10.71 -4.94 18.79
N LEU A 14 -10.18 -5.55 17.73
CA LEU A 14 -10.61 -5.30 16.35
C LEU A 14 -12.08 -5.67 16.14
N SER A 15 -12.52 -6.83 16.66
CA SER A 15 -13.93 -7.23 16.62
C SER A 15 -14.83 -6.22 17.33
N MET A 16 -14.44 -5.80 18.53
CA MET A 16 -15.21 -4.79 19.30
C MET A 16 -15.27 -3.45 18.56
N MET A 17 -14.18 -3.01 17.90
CA MET A 17 -14.15 -1.77 17.11
C MET A 17 -15.08 -1.87 15.90
N SER A 18 -15.08 -3.01 15.19
CA SER A 18 -15.99 -3.26 14.07
C SER A 18 -17.45 -3.26 14.52
N ASP A 19 -17.77 -3.92 15.64
CA ASP A 19 -19.12 -3.94 16.18
C ASP A 19 -19.60 -2.53 16.57
N LEU A 20 -18.73 -1.71 17.15
CA LEU A 20 -19.06 -0.31 17.48
C LEU A 20 -19.28 0.53 16.23
N ARG A 21 -18.42 0.39 15.20
CA ARG A 21 -18.58 1.06 13.90
C ARG A 21 -19.96 0.76 13.31
N ASP A 22 -20.32 -0.51 13.29
CA ASP A 22 -21.56 -0.97 12.66
C ASP A 22 -22.80 -0.52 13.48
N LYS A 23 -22.72 -0.58 14.80
CA LYS A 23 -23.83 -0.15 15.69
C LYS A 23 -24.06 1.36 15.70
N LEU A 24 -22.98 2.14 15.59
CA LEU A 24 -23.06 3.59 15.67
C LEU A 24 -23.14 4.27 14.30
N GLY A 25 -22.92 3.52 13.20
CA GLY A 25 -22.87 4.07 11.85
C GLY A 25 -21.74 5.09 11.66
N THR A 26 -20.62 4.93 12.37
CA THR A 26 -19.48 5.86 12.33
C THR A 26 -18.43 5.42 11.33
N ALA A 27 -17.70 6.38 10.76
CA ALA A 27 -16.49 6.08 10.00
C ALA A 27 -15.30 5.89 10.96
N MET A 28 -14.38 4.99 10.58
CA MET A 28 -13.16 4.70 11.34
C MET A 28 -11.93 4.86 10.44
N ILE A 29 -10.92 5.55 10.93
CA ILE A 29 -9.61 5.61 10.28
C ILE A 29 -8.63 4.82 11.14
N MET A 30 -7.96 3.85 10.53
CA MET A 30 -6.93 3.04 11.18
C MET A 30 -5.56 3.32 10.55
N ILE A 31 -4.57 3.61 11.40
CA ILE A 31 -3.18 3.76 11.00
C ILE A 31 -2.41 2.56 11.52
N THR A 32 -1.87 1.76 10.64
CA THR A 32 -1.14 0.53 10.97
C THR A 32 -0.14 0.16 9.88
N HIS A 33 0.86 -0.63 10.22
CA HIS A 33 1.77 -1.26 9.27
C HIS A 33 1.46 -2.77 9.07
N ASP A 34 0.40 -3.27 9.72
CA ASP A 34 0.01 -4.68 9.63
C ASP A 34 -1.05 -4.87 8.53
N LEU A 35 -0.60 -5.37 7.39
CA LEU A 35 -1.47 -5.64 6.23
C LEU A 35 -2.54 -6.70 6.52
N GLY A 36 -2.30 -7.62 7.46
CA GLY A 36 -3.29 -8.60 7.89
C GLY A 36 -4.48 -7.95 8.62
N ILE A 37 -4.23 -6.91 9.42
CA ILE A 37 -5.28 -6.12 10.07
C ILE A 37 -6.06 -5.32 9.03
N VAL A 38 -5.35 -4.65 8.12
CA VAL A 38 -5.98 -3.89 7.03
C VAL A 38 -6.95 -4.77 6.24
N ALA A 39 -6.51 -5.98 5.86
CA ALA A 39 -7.33 -6.92 5.10
C ALA A 39 -8.58 -7.41 5.85
N GLN A 40 -8.60 -7.33 7.18
CA GLN A 40 -9.73 -7.82 7.99
C GLN A 40 -10.79 -6.76 8.28
N VAL A 41 -10.42 -5.48 8.38
CA VAL A 41 -11.31 -4.46 8.95
C VAL A 41 -11.52 -3.23 8.07
N CYS A 42 -10.73 -3.04 7.02
CA CYS A 42 -10.79 -1.86 6.17
C CYS A 42 -11.59 -2.11 4.89
N ASP A 43 -12.40 -1.12 4.49
CA ASP A 43 -13.11 -1.12 3.20
C ASP A 43 -12.27 -0.42 2.13
N LYS A 44 -11.50 0.61 2.55
CA LYS A 44 -10.61 1.40 1.69
C LYS A 44 -9.23 1.50 2.33
N VAL A 45 -8.23 1.59 1.50
CA VAL A 45 -6.83 1.62 1.92
C VAL A 45 -6.12 2.81 1.27
N ALA A 46 -5.25 3.46 2.02
CA ALA A 46 -4.31 4.44 1.50
C ALA A 46 -2.90 4.04 1.95
N VAL A 47 -2.02 3.81 0.98
CA VAL A 47 -0.61 3.50 1.22
C VAL A 47 0.17 4.80 1.28
N MET A 48 0.89 4.99 2.38
CA MET A 48 1.67 6.20 2.62
C MET A 48 3.17 5.90 2.58
N TYR A 49 3.94 6.77 1.95
CA TYR A 49 5.40 6.75 1.97
C TYR A 49 5.95 8.16 2.12
N ALA A 50 6.89 8.35 3.04
CA ALA A 50 7.57 9.63 3.28
C ALA A 50 6.61 10.84 3.34
N GLY A 51 5.48 10.70 4.05
CA GLY A 51 4.49 11.76 4.25
C GLY A 51 3.46 11.93 3.12
N GLN A 52 3.58 11.20 2.01
CA GLN A 52 2.67 11.28 0.86
C GLN A 52 1.83 10.01 0.71
N ILE A 53 0.57 10.17 0.30
CA ILE A 53 -0.24 9.04 -0.17
C ILE A 53 0.18 8.72 -1.60
N ILE A 54 0.78 7.55 -1.78
CA ILE A 54 1.32 7.11 -3.08
C ILE A 54 0.38 6.17 -3.82
N GLU A 55 -0.57 5.56 -3.10
CA GLU A 55 -1.57 4.67 -3.67
C GLU A 55 -2.80 4.63 -2.78
N SER A 56 -4.00 4.56 -3.36
CA SER A 56 -5.24 4.39 -2.60
C SER A 56 -6.31 3.71 -3.45
N GLY A 57 -7.24 3.02 -2.78
CA GLY A 57 -8.32 2.33 -3.45
C GLY A 57 -9.20 1.56 -2.47
N THR A 58 -10.08 0.73 -3.02
CA THR A 58 -10.79 -0.28 -2.23
C THR A 58 -9.82 -1.35 -1.72
N LEU A 59 -10.26 -2.16 -0.77
CA LEU A 59 -9.47 -3.31 -0.33
C LEU A 59 -9.12 -4.23 -1.50
N GLU A 60 -10.07 -4.45 -2.41
CA GLU A 60 -9.88 -5.26 -3.61
C GLU A 60 -8.82 -4.66 -4.54
N ASP A 61 -8.87 -3.35 -4.81
CA ASP A 61 -7.87 -2.66 -5.63
C ASP A 61 -6.45 -2.87 -5.09
N ILE A 62 -6.28 -2.79 -3.78
CA ILE A 62 -4.96 -2.86 -3.16
C ILE A 62 -4.45 -4.29 -2.99
N PHE A 63 -5.32 -5.29 -2.83
CA PHE A 63 -4.88 -6.66 -2.55
C PHE A 63 -4.97 -7.62 -3.74
N THR A 64 -5.71 -7.28 -4.80
CA THR A 64 -5.94 -8.18 -5.94
C THR A 64 -5.50 -7.62 -7.29
N SER A 65 -5.27 -6.32 -7.41
CA SER A 65 -4.75 -5.70 -8.65
C SER A 65 -3.33 -6.19 -8.97
N GLU A 66 -2.96 -6.12 -10.24
CA GLU A 66 -1.59 -6.34 -10.70
C GLU A 66 -0.80 -5.02 -10.77
N GLU A 67 -1.52 -3.90 -10.93
CA GLU A 67 -0.96 -2.56 -10.97
C GLU A 67 -0.85 -1.98 -9.58
N HIS A 68 0.37 -1.64 -9.18
CA HIS A 68 0.67 -1.01 -7.90
C HIS A 68 1.87 -0.08 -8.02
N HIS A 69 1.90 0.92 -7.16
CA HIS A 69 3.13 1.67 -6.93
C HIS A 69 4.30 0.72 -6.59
N PRO A 70 5.51 0.94 -7.10
CA PRO A 70 6.65 0.04 -6.83
C PRO A 70 6.92 -0.20 -5.33
N TYR A 71 6.64 0.77 -4.47
CA TYR A 71 6.71 0.59 -3.02
C TYR A 71 5.68 -0.42 -2.50
N THR A 72 4.43 -0.32 -2.95
CA THR A 72 3.35 -1.27 -2.58
C THR A 72 3.68 -2.69 -3.04
N LYS A 73 4.21 -2.85 -4.27
CA LYS A 73 4.72 -4.14 -4.75
C LYS A 73 5.81 -4.70 -3.83
N GLY A 74 6.72 -3.83 -3.38
CA GLY A 74 7.76 -4.22 -2.43
C GLY A 74 7.22 -4.63 -1.06
N LEU A 75 6.18 -3.95 -0.55
CA LEU A 75 5.52 -4.32 0.70
C LEU A 75 4.90 -5.73 0.61
N PHE A 76 4.19 -6.03 -0.49
CA PHE A 76 3.61 -7.36 -0.70
C PHE A 76 4.69 -8.42 -0.92
N GLY A 77 5.78 -8.09 -1.60
CA GLY A 77 6.93 -8.99 -1.79
C GLY A 77 7.67 -9.34 -0.50
N ALA A 78 7.51 -8.55 0.55
CA ALA A 78 8.06 -8.82 1.88
C ALA A 78 7.14 -9.69 2.76
N ILE A 79 5.90 -9.99 2.33
CA ILE A 79 5.00 -10.89 3.06
C ILE A 79 5.36 -12.34 2.71
N PRO A 80 5.54 -13.22 3.72
CA PRO A 80 5.78 -14.63 3.49
C PRO A 80 4.58 -15.27 2.76
N ASN A 81 4.76 -15.68 1.51
CA ASN A 81 3.74 -16.40 0.78
C ASN A 81 3.81 -17.90 1.13
N LEU A 82 2.87 -18.37 1.95
CA LEU A 82 2.82 -19.77 2.42
C LEU A 82 2.55 -20.79 1.28
N LYS A 83 2.15 -20.33 0.09
CA LYS A 83 1.80 -21.20 -1.06
C LYS A 83 2.94 -21.39 -2.06
N VAL A 84 3.96 -20.56 -2.00
CA VAL A 84 5.13 -20.64 -2.87
C VAL A 84 6.33 -20.88 -1.98
N ASP A 85 7.20 -21.80 -2.38
CA ASP A 85 8.48 -22.09 -1.73
C ASP A 85 9.40 -20.85 -1.88
N ALA A 86 8.99 -19.78 -1.20
CA ALA A 86 9.62 -18.46 -1.27
C ALA A 86 10.93 -18.53 -0.47
N ARG A 87 11.97 -19.05 -1.11
CA ARG A 87 13.34 -19.10 -0.57
C ARG A 87 13.94 -17.73 -0.28
N ARG A 88 13.27 -16.64 -0.68
CA ARG A 88 13.71 -15.26 -0.36
C ARG A 88 12.53 -14.31 -0.31
N LEU A 89 12.33 -13.70 0.84
CA LEU A 89 11.64 -12.43 0.97
C LEU A 89 12.50 -11.39 0.22
N SER A 90 11.87 -10.58 -0.63
CA SER A 90 12.55 -9.48 -1.32
C SER A 90 12.27 -8.19 -0.56
N PRO A 91 13.11 -7.81 0.41
CA PRO A 91 12.93 -6.56 1.12
C PRO A 91 13.15 -5.38 0.16
N ILE A 92 12.48 -4.28 0.43
CA ILE A 92 12.73 -3.03 -0.28
C ILE A 92 14.13 -2.55 0.10
N GLU A 93 15.04 -2.51 -0.86
CA GLU A 93 16.42 -2.09 -0.65
C GLU A 93 16.54 -0.59 -0.33
N GLY A 94 17.63 -0.20 0.29
CA GLY A 94 17.96 1.18 0.62
C GLY A 94 17.33 1.69 1.93
N LEU A 95 17.80 2.86 2.36
CA LEU A 95 17.34 3.51 3.59
C LEU A 95 16.10 4.37 3.32
N MET A 96 15.29 4.53 4.35
CA MET A 96 14.20 5.50 4.33
C MET A 96 14.76 6.92 4.19
N PRO A 97 14.17 7.82 3.39
CA PRO A 97 14.64 9.20 3.32
C PRO A 97 14.49 9.90 4.67
N ASP A 98 15.39 10.84 4.95
CA ASP A 98 15.31 11.67 6.14
C ASP A 98 14.07 12.57 6.07
N PRO A 99 13.13 12.50 7.03
CA PRO A 99 11.93 13.32 7.02
C PRO A 99 12.21 14.84 7.03
N SER A 100 13.37 15.25 7.51
CA SER A 100 13.80 16.67 7.54
C SER A 100 14.44 17.13 6.23
N ASN A 101 14.79 16.19 5.34
CA ASN A 101 15.42 16.47 4.05
C ASN A 101 14.93 15.47 2.99
N LEU A 102 13.68 15.64 2.60
CA LEU A 102 13.06 14.78 1.60
C LEU A 102 13.69 15.01 0.21
N PRO A 103 13.85 13.96 -0.60
CA PRO A 103 14.35 14.09 -1.96
C PRO A 103 13.35 14.86 -2.85
N SER A 104 13.86 15.54 -3.88
CA SER A 104 13.04 16.18 -4.91
C SER A 104 12.29 15.14 -5.75
N GLY A 105 11.20 15.56 -6.37
CA GLY A 105 10.39 14.70 -7.21
C GLY A 105 9.69 13.57 -6.44
N CYS A 106 9.65 12.38 -6.99
CA CYS A 106 9.08 11.23 -6.32
C CYS A 106 9.91 10.82 -5.10
N HIS A 107 9.37 10.89 -3.89
CA HIS A 107 10.10 10.57 -2.65
C HIS A 107 10.63 9.13 -2.60
N PHE A 108 10.12 8.23 -3.44
CA PHE A 108 10.57 6.83 -3.50
C PHE A 108 11.69 6.60 -4.54
N HIS A 109 12.08 7.61 -5.33
CA HIS A 109 12.94 7.41 -6.50
C HIS A 109 14.28 6.74 -6.19
N ASP A 110 14.92 7.04 -5.04
CA ASP A 110 16.21 6.45 -4.65
C ASP A 110 16.16 4.94 -4.36
N ARG A 111 14.97 4.44 -4.06
CA ARG A 111 14.72 3.03 -3.73
C ARG A 111 13.89 2.31 -4.80
N CYS A 112 13.49 3.03 -5.84
CA CYS A 112 12.62 2.51 -6.89
C CYS A 112 13.43 1.72 -7.93
N PRO A 113 13.13 0.43 -8.15
CA PRO A 113 13.81 -0.36 -9.17
C PRO A 113 13.47 0.09 -10.61
N HIS A 114 12.42 0.92 -10.75
CA HIS A 114 11.94 1.46 -12.03
C HIS A 114 12.13 2.97 -12.13
N CYS A 115 13.10 3.54 -11.38
CA CYS A 115 13.33 4.98 -11.37
C CYS A 115 13.68 5.49 -12.78
N MET A 116 12.99 6.55 -13.20
CA MET A 116 13.25 7.30 -14.43
C MET A 116 13.82 8.68 -14.08
N ASP A 117 14.43 9.38 -15.06
CA ASP A 117 14.98 10.71 -14.83
C ASP A 117 13.92 11.70 -14.31
N ILE A 118 12.72 11.66 -14.88
CA ILE A 118 11.58 12.48 -14.44
C ILE A 118 11.23 12.28 -12.97
N CYS A 119 11.43 11.07 -12.42
CA CYS A 119 11.14 10.78 -11.02
C CYS A 119 12.03 11.55 -10.04
N ARG A 120 13.19 12.02 -10.48
CA ARG A 120 14.13 12.82 -9.68
C ARG A 120 13.79 14.30 -9.68
N GLU A 121 13.10 14.76 -10.72
CA GLU A 121 12.85 16.17 -10.98
C GLU A 121 11.43 16.61 -10.61
N GLN A 122 10.45 15.71 -10.83
CA GLN A 122 9.04 16.06 -10.71
C GLN A 122 8.30 15.05 -9.82
N GLU A 123 7.38 15.58 -9.00
CA GLU A 123 6.42 14.75 -8.28
C GLU A 123 5.45 14.12 -9.28
N PRO A 124 5.16 12.80 -9.14
CA PRO A 124 4.19 12.15 -10.01
C PRO A 124 2.78 12.66 -9.75
N ALA A 125 2.01 12.86 -10.83
CA ALA A 125 0.58 13.07 -10.73
C ALA A 125 -0.12 11.81 -10.20
N ILE A 126 -1.36 11.98 -9.73
CA ILE A 126 -2.22 10.85 -9.33
C ILE A 126 -2.97 10.39 -10.58
N TYR A 127 -2.76 9.15 -10.97
CA TYR A 127 -3.48 8.48 -12.05
C TYR A 127 -4.54 7.58 -11.47
N SER A 128 -5.74 7.56 -12.04
CA SER A 128 -6.89 6.85 -11.49
C SER A 128 -7.51 5.90 -12.50
N ASN A 129 -7.84 4.71 -12.05
CA ASN A 129 -8.67 3.76 -12.75
C ASN A 129 -9.83 3.35 -11.84
N GLY A 130 -11.00 3.94 -12.05
CA GLY A 130 -12.13 3.77 -11.16
C GLY A 130 -11.83 4.28 -9.75
N THR A 131 -11.81 3.37 -8.78
CA THR A 131 -11.50 3.66 -7.37
C THR A 131 -10.01 3.56 -7.03
N HIS A 132 -9.22 2.93 -7.90
CA HIS A 132 -7.78 2.74 -7.70
C HIS A 132 -7.01 3.97 -8.18
N CYS A 133 -6.22 4.56 -7.31
CA CYS A 133 -5.40 5.74 -7.57
C CYS A 133 -3.94 5.44 -7.26
N ILE A 134 -3.03 5.78 -8.19
CA ILE A 134 -1.58 5.55 -8.04
C ILE A 134 -0.82 6.82 -8.41
N ALA A 135 0.03 7.30 -7.51
CA ALA A 135 0.93 8.44 -7.76
C ALA A 135 2.30 7.93 -8.25
N CYS A 136 2.41 7.65 -9.55
CA CYS A 136 3.65 7.13 -10.13
C CYS A 136 3.71 7.42 -11.63
N HIS A 137 4.84 7.93 -12.12
CA HIS A 137 5.07 8.22 -13.55
C HIS A 137 4.99 7.01 -14.47
N LEU A 138 5.10 5.78 -13.96
CA LEU A 138 4.89 4.55 -14.73
C LEU A 138 3.45 4.41 -15.25
N TYR A 139 2.52 5.12 -14.64
CA TYR A 139 1.09 5.08 -14.95
C TYR A 139 0.60 6.30 -15.71
N ASP A 140 1.51 7.06 -16.32
CA ASP A 140 1.13 8.17 -17.19
C ASP A 140 0.25 7.67 -18.34
N GLY A 141 -0.97 8.21 -18.45
CA GLY A 141 -1.98 7.74 -19.40
C GLY A 141 -2.75 6.48 -18.98
N TRP A 142 -2.59 6.00 -17.74
CA TRP A 142 -3.37 4.88 -17.22
C TRP A 142 -4.81 5.30 -16.95
N ASP A 143 -5.71 4.92 -17.87
CA ASP A 143 -7.13 5.27 -17.84
C ASP A 143 -8.07 4.07 -17.59
N GLY A 144 -7.49 2.93 -17.25
CA GLY A 144 -8.21 1.70 -16.95
C GLY A 144 -8.88 1.01 -18.11
N LYS A 145 -8.67 1.47 -19.31
CA LYS A 145 -9.09 0.72 -20.49
C LYS A 145 -8.11 -0.42 -20.72
N LYS A 146 -8.46 -1.63 -20.30
CA LYS A 146 -7.86 -2.83 -20.87
C LYS A 146 -8.15 -2.81 -22.36
N GLU A 147 -7.13 -2.70 -23.21
CA GLU A 147 -7.27 -3.03 -24.62
C GLU A 147 -7.74 -4.49 -24.65
N GLU A 148 -9.00 -4.70 -25.03
CA GLU A 148 -9.48 -6.02 -25.39
C GLU A 148 -8.67 -6.44 -26.63
N THR A 149 -7.68 -7.28 -26.40
CA THR A 149 -6.95 -7.94 -27.48
C THR A 149 -7.92 -8.86 -28.21
N THR A 150 -8.33 -8.43 -29.40
CA THR A 150 -9.11 -9.21 -30.37
C THR A 150 -8.30 -10.39 -30.87
#